data_6015601130dd3733ebfedc64b19487bd
#
_entry.id   6015601130dd3733ebfedc64b19487bd
#
_cell.length_a   1.000
_cell.length_b   1.000
_cell.length_c   1.000
_cell.angle_alpha   90.00
_cell.angle_beta   90.00
_cell.angle_gamma   90.00
#
_symmetry.space_group_name_H-M   'P 1'
#
loop_
_entity.id
_entity.type
_entity.pdbx_description
1 polymer ?
#
loop_
_entity_poly.entity_id
_entity_poly.type
_entity_poly.pdbx_seq_one_letter_code
_entity_poly.pdbx_strand_id
1 'polypeptide(L)'
;MIPKHLLIAIDHVGIAVPDLDDALEFYASTFGLHSIHEEVNEEQGVREAMLAVGDSGQCIQLLAPLNEESTIAKFLARNGQGIQQLAYRVTDIDAVSATLRERGARLLYDVPKRGTSNSRVNFVHPKDAGGVLVELVEPATAD
;
A
#
# COMPACT_ATOMS: atom_id res chain seq x y z
N MET A 1 -0.82 7.89 21.29
CA MET A 1 -0.48 6.67 20.56
C MET A 1 -1.74 5.98 20.04
N ILE A 2 -1.61 5.23 18.97
CA ILE A 2 -2.74 4.47 18.44
C ILE A 2 -3.07 3.33 19.41
N PRO A 3 -4.33 3.19 19.84
CA PRO A 3 -4.72 2.05 20.66
C PRO A 3 -4.37 0.73 19.99
N LYS A 4 -3.86 -0.21 20.79
CA LYS A 4 -3.32 -1.47 20.28
C LYS A 4 -4.31 -2.29 19.44
N HIS A 5 -5.59 -2.23 19.78
CA HIS A 5 -6.62 -2.98 19.06
C HIS A 5 -6.98 -2.41 17.69
N LEU A 6 -6.50 -1.21 17.37
CA LEU A 6 -6.77 -0.57 16.07
C LEU A 6 -5.71 -0.89 15.01
N LEU A 7 -4.47 -1.12 15.42
CA LEU A 7 -3.36 -1.45 14.52
C LEU A 7 -3.04 -2.92 14.68
N ILE A 8 -3.44 -3.76 13.74
CA ILE A 8 -3.49 -5.21 13.96
C ILE A 8 -2.46 -6.04 13.20
N ALA A 9 -1.87 -5.52 12.13
CA ALA A 9 -0.89 -6.28 11.36
C ALA A 9 -0.16 -5.39 10.36
N ILE A 10 0.94 -5.90 9.82
CA ILE A 10 1.46 -5.42 8.54
C ILE A 10 0.56 -6.04 7.48
N ASP A 11 -0.06 -5.22 6.64
CA ASP A 11 -0.94 -5.70 5.57
C ASP A 11 -0.12 -6.12 4.36
N HIS A 12 0.75 -5.23 3.90
CA HIS A 12 1.61 -5.52 2.75
C HIS A 12 2.81 -4.56 2.71
N VAL A 13 3.78 -4.93 1.88
CA VAL A 13 4.90 -4.06 1.50
C VAL A 13 4.72 -3.73 0.03
N GLY A 14 4.65 -2.45 -0.30
CA GLY A 14 4.48 -1.98 -1.68
C GLY A 14 5.81 -1.76 -2.37
N ILE A 15 6.00 -2.39 -3.52
CA ILE A 15 7.22 -2.32 -4.32
C ILE A 15 6.90 -1.73 -5.68
N ALA A 16 7.56 -0.61 -6.01
CA ALA A 16 7.41 0.03 -7.29
C ALA A 16 8.25 -0.70 -8.35
N VAL A 17 7.62 -1.07 -9.46
CA VAL A 17 8.26 -1.77 -10.57
C VAL A 17 7.91 -1.08 -11.88
N PRO A 18 8.83 -1.06 -12.87
CA PRO A 18 8.54 -0.41 -14.15
C PRO A 18 7.54 -1.18 -15.01
N ASP A 19 7.52 -2.51 -14.89
CA ASP A 19 6.64 -3.38 -15.69
C ASP A 19 6.09 -4.49 -14.80
N LEU A 20 4.77 -4.56 -14.70
CA LEU A 20 4.12 -5.52 -13.80
C LEU A 20 4.30 -6.96 -14.26
N ASP A 21 4.18 -7.23 -15.56
CA ASP A 21 4.28 -8.60 -16.07
C ASP A 21 5.67 -9.17 -15.86
N ASP A 22 6.70 -8.38 -16.11
CA ASP A 22 8.10 -8.79 -15.86
C ASP A 22 8.33 -9.05 -14.37
N ALA A 23 7.80 -8.19 -13.51
CA ALA A 23 7.93 -8.36 -12.05
C ALA A 23 7.20 -9.62 -11.56
N LEU A 24 6.00 -9.88 -12.07
CA LEU A 24 5.24 -11.09 -11.72
C LEU A 24 6.02 -12.35 -12.09
N GLU A 25 6.62 -12.38 -13.26
CA GLU A 25 7.44 -13.51 -13.69
C GLU A 25 8.68 -13.68 -12.78
N PHE A 26 9.35 -12.58 -12.45
CA PHE A 26 10.50 -12.61 -11.56
C PHE A 26 10.16 -13.18 -10.18
N TYR A 27 9.09 -12.69 -9.57
CA TYR A 27 8.69 -13.15 -8.23
C TYR A 27 8.24 -14.61 -8.24
N ALA A 28 7.55 -15.05 -9.29
CA ALA A 28 7.13 -16.44 -9.42
C ALA A 28 8.33 -17.39 -9.61
N SER A 29 9.24 -17.05 -10.53
CA SER A 29 10.37 -17.92 -10.85
C SER A 29 11.47 -17.89 -9.79
N THR A 30 11.65 -16.78 -9.08
CA THR A 30 12.71 -16.61 -8.10
C THR A 30 12.30 -17.03 -6.70
N PHE A 31 11.11 -16.58 -6.25
CA PHE A 31 10.66 -16.80 -4.87
C PHE A 31 9.46 -17.74 -4.76
N GLY A 32 8.86 -18.14 -5.87
CA GLY A 32 7.64 -18.96 -5.84
C GLY A 32 6.42 -18.18 -5.35
N LEU A 33 6.45 -16.84 -5.46
CA LEU A 33 5.34 -16.00 -5.04
C LEU A 33 4.47 -15.68 -6.26
N HIS A 34 3.17 -15.99 -6.14
CA HIS A 34 2.21 -15.82 -7.22
C HIS A 34 1.14 -14.81 -6.83
N SER A 35 0.59 -14.12 -7.82
CA SER A 35 -0.46 -13.15 -7.55
C SER A 35 -1.75 -13.84 -7.14
N ILE A 36 -2.41 -13.27 -6.13
CA ILE A 36 -3.73 -13.70 -5.68
C ILE A 36 -4.80 -12.68 -6.06
N HIS A 37 -4.40 -11.50 -6.49
CA HIS A 37 -5.29 -10.42 -6.89
C HIS A 37 -4.53 -9.43 -7.77
N GLU A 38 -5.16 -9.02 -8.87
CA GLU A 38 -4.61 -7.97 -9.74
C GLU A 38 -5.73 -6.98 -10.06
N GLU A 39 -5.39 -5.70 -10.14
CA GLU A 39 -6.34 -4.69 -10.56
C GLU A 39 -5.65 -3.44 -11.12
N VAL A 40 -6.44 -2.63 -11.83
CA VAL A 40 -6.03 -1.31 -12.29
C VAL A 40 -6.75 -0.29 -11.41
N ASN A 41 -5.99 0.62 -10.83
CA ASN A 41 -6.52 1.73 -10.06
C ASN A 41 -6.20 3.02 -10.80
N GLU A 42 -7.17 3.50 -11.59
CA GLU A 42 -6.98 4.70 -12.42
C GLU A 42 -6.82 5.97 -11.59
N GLU A 43 -7.48 6.04 -10.44
CA GLU A 43 -7.37 7.19 -9.54
C GLU A 43 -5.94 7.34 -9.02
N GLN A 44 -5.31 6.24 -8.66
CA GLN A 44 -3.92 6.23 -8.19
C GLN A 44 -2.90 6.16 -9.35
N GLY A 45 -3.37 5.87 -10.56
CA GLY A 45 -2.51 5.78 -11.74
C GLY A 45 -1.62 4.55 -11.74
N VAL A 46 -2.11 3.41 -11.23
CA VAL A 46 -1.32 2.19 -11.12
C VAL A 46 -2.05 0.95 -11.62
N ARG A 47 -1.26 0.02 -12.11
CA ARG A 47 -1.63 -1.39 -12.28
C ARG A 47 -0.92 -2.15 -11.19
N GLU A 48 -1.65 -2.96 -10.44
CA GLU A 48 -1.11 -3.57 -9.22
C GLU A 48 -1.45 -5.04 -9.07
N ALA A 49 -0.60 -5.74 -8.34
CA ALA A 49 -0.80 -7.16 -8.01
C ALA A 49 -0.44 -7.41 -6.55
N MET A 50 -1.24 -8.24 -5.89
CA MET A 50 -0.98 -8.71 -4.53
C MET A 50 -0.47 -10.14 -4.60
N LEU A 51 0.67 -10.40 -3.96
CA LEU A 51 1.30 -11.71 -3.90
C LEU A 51 1.31 -12.16 -2.43
N ALA A 52 0.65 -13.27 -2.13
CA ALA A 52 0.63 -13.79 -0.77
C ALA A 52 2.00 -14.34 -0.38
N VAL A 53 2.40 -14.07 0.86
CA VAL A 53 3.63 -14.63 1.43
C VAL A 53 3.23 -15.65 2.50
N GLY A 54 3.25 -16.92 2.13
CA GLY A 54 2.79 -17.98 3.02
C GLY A 54 1.32 -17.84 3.37
N ASP A 55 0.95 -18.26 4.57
CA ASP A 55 -0.43 -18.27 5.07
C ASP A 55 -0.71 -17.17 6.10
N SER A 56 0.18 -16.19 6.21
CA SER A 56 0.07 -15.14 7.24
C SER A 56 -1.00 -14.09 6.95
N GLY A 57 -1.50 -14.03 5.72
CA GLY A 57 -2.37 -12.94 5.27
C GLY A 57 -1.62 -11.67 4.89
N GLN A 58 -0.30 -11.68 5.02
CA GLN A 58 0.55 -10.57 4.61
C GLN A 58 0.98 -10.76 3.15
N CYS A 59 1.14 -9.66 2.43
CA CYS A 59 1.42 -9.69 1.01
C CYS A 59 2.58 -8.78 0.62
N ILE A 60 3.14 -9.06 -0.54
CA ILE A 60 3.90 -8.10 -1.33
C ILE A 60 2.90 -7.49 -2.32
N GLN A 61 2.92 -6.18 -2.47
CA GLN A 61 2.16 -5.49 -3.51
C GLN A 61 3.12 -4.96 -4.56
N LEU A 62 2.94 -5.36 -5.80
CA LEU A 62 3.70 -4.82 -6.94
C LEU A 62 2.88 -3.70 -7.56
N LEU A 63 3.52 -2.55 -7.81
CA LEU A 63 2.88 -1.34 -8.32
C LEU A 63 3.62 -0.86 -9.56
N ALA A 64 2.95 -0.89 -10.71
CA ALA A 64 3.50 -0.36 -11.94
C ALA A 64 2.70 0.88 -12.40
N PRO A 65 3.35 1.89 -12.98
CA PRO A 65 2.65 3.10 -13.38
C PRO A 65 1.81 2.89 -14.64
N LEU A 66 0.63 3.50 -14.69
CA LEU A 66 -0.19 3.55 -15.90
C LEU A 66 0.31 4.62 -16.87
N ASN A 67 0.95 5.67 -16.34
CA ASN A 67 1.45 6.80 -17.11
C ASN A 67 2.55 7.53 -16.35
N GLU A 68 3.19 8.50 -17.00
CA GLU A 68 4.32 9.24 -16.42
C GLU A 68 3.92 10.18 -15.29
N GLU A 69 2.65 10.48 -15.16
CA GLU A 69 2.15 11.42 -14.15
C GLU A 69 1.82 10.75 -12.82
N SER A 70 1.77 9.42 -12.78
CA SER A 70 1.45 8.71 -11.56
C SER A 70 2.53 8.89 -10.49
N THR A 71 2.12 8.79 -9.24
CA THR A 71 3.05 8.85 -8.10
C THR A 71 4.12 7.78 -8.19
N ILE A 72 3.76 6.58 -8.67
CA ILE A 72 4.71 5.47 -8.84
C ILE A 72 5.73 5.78 -9.94
N ALA A 73 5.31 6.39 -11.06
CA ALA A 73 6.24 6.80 -12.10
C ALA A 73 7.27 7.80 -11.57
N LYS A 74 6.82 8.76 -10.77
CA LYS A 74 7.71 9.75 -10.15
C LYS A 74 8.66 9.11 -9.15
N PHE A 75 8.17 8.14 -8.37
CA PHE A 75 9.03 7.38 -7.46
C PHE A 75 10.12 6.64 -8.21
N LEU A 76 9.77 5.94 -9.29
CA LEU A 76 10.72 5.19 -10.11
C LEU A 76 11.76 6.10 -10.75
N ALA A 77 11.35 7.27 -11.24
CA ALA A 77 12.28 8.24 -11.84
C ALA A 77 13.30 8.78 -10.82
N ARG A 78 12.89 8.93 -9.57
CA ARG A 78 13.72 9.49 -8.50
C ARG A 78 14.56 8.44 -7.79
N ASN A 79 14.00 7.26 -7.53
CA ASN A 79 14.62 6.25 -6.67
C ASN A 79 14.98 4.95 -7.39
N GLY A 80 14.43 4.71 -8.57
CA GLY A 80 14.52 3.40 -9.22
C GLY A 80 13.52 2.41 -8.61
N GLN A 81 13.61 1.18 -9.10
CA GLN A 81 12.76 0.09 -8.63
C GLN A 81 13.09 -0.24 -7.16
N GLY A 82 12.08 -0.42 -6.33
CA GLY A 82 12.28 -0.76 -4.93
C GLY A 82 11.06 -0.55 -4.07
N ILE A 83 11.23 -0.73 -2.76
CA ILE A 83 10.16 -0.55 -1.77
C ILE A 83 9.72 0.90 -1.75
N GLN A 84 8.42 1.13 -1.93
CA GLN A 84 7.84 2.47 -1.96
C GLN A 84 7.01 2.75 -0.70
N GLN A 85 6.35 1.76 -0.12
CA GLN A 85 5.47 1.96 1.03
C GLN A 85 5.41 0.74 1.93
N LEU A 86 5.04 1.00 3.19
CA LEU A 86 4.71 -0.03 4.17
C LEU A 86 3.27 0.20 4.61
N ALA A 87 2.43 -0.83 4.49
CA ALA A 87 1.02 -0.72 4.84
C ALA A 87 0.71 -1.46 6.14
N TYR A 88 0.06 -0.76 7.07
CA TYR A 88 -0.48 -1.35 8.29
C TYR A 88 -1.97 -1.61 8.11
N ARG A 89 -2.42 -2.79 8.56
CA ARG A 89 -3.84 -3.11 8.61
C ARG A 89 -4.45 -2.55 9.88
N VAL A 90 -5.56 -1.84 9.73
CA VAL A 90 -6.27 -1.21 10.84
C VAL A 90 -7.72 -1.68 10.86
N THR A 91 -8.34 -1.64 12.05
CA THR A 91 -9.75 -2.04 12.23
C THR A 91 -10.70 -0.86 11.99
N ASP A 92 -10.22 0.36 12.23
CA ASP A 92 -11.03 1.59 12.10
C ASP A 92 -10.12 2.72 11.63
N ILE A 93 -10.09 2.95 10.32
CA ILE A 93 -9.19 3.96 9.72
C ILE A 93 -9.56 5.38 10.16
N ASP A 94 -10.82 5.65 10.41
CA ASP A 94 -11.23 6.98 10.87
C ASP A 94 -10.71 7.28 12.27
N ALA A 95 -10.78 6.29 13.17
CA ALA A 95 -10.24 6.44 14.54
C ALA A 95 -8.72 6.57 14.54
N VAL A 96 -8.02 5.77 13.73
CA VAL A 96 -6.57 5.85 13.60
C VAL A 96 -6.15 7.21 13.03
N SER A 97 -6.85 7.67 12.01
CA SER A 97 -6.58 8.97 11.38
C SER A 97 -6.76 10.12 12.37
N ALA A 98 -7.83 10.08 13.16
CA ALA A 98 -8.09 11.10 14.18
C ALA A 98 -6.97 11.13 15.23
N THR A 99 -6.54 9.98 15.71
CA THR A 99 -5.44 9.88 16.68
C THR A 99 -4.14 10.47 16.11
N LEU A 100 -3.82 10.15 14.87
CA LEU A 100 -2.61 10.68 14.22
C LEU A 100 -2.68 12.19 14.03
N ARG A 101 -3.82 12.71 13.60
CA ARG A 101 -4.02 14.16 13.43
C ARG A 101 -3.90 14.93 14.75
N GLU A 102 -4.43 14.37 15.83
CA GLU A 102 -4.28 14.95 17.17
C GLU A 102 -2.80 15.08 17.58
N ARG A 103 -1.95 14.20 17.07
CA ARG A 103 -0.51 14.23 17.32
C ARG A 103 0.26 15.09 16.32
N GLY A 104 -0.44 15.73 15.41
CA GLY A 104 0.16 16.61 14.41
C GLY A 104 0.68 15.89 13.17
N ALA A 105 0.39 14.60 13.00
CA ALA A 105 0.81 13.87 11.80
C ALA A 105 -0.05 14.27 10.60
N ARG A 106 0.59 14.43 9.44
CA ARG A 106 -0.08 14.79 8.19
C ARG A 106 -0.52 13.54 7.45
N LEU A 107 -1.80 13.49 7.11
CA LEU A 107 -2.37 12.46 6.25
C LEU A 107 -2.57 13.06 4.86
N LEU A 108 -2.32 12.27 3.82
CA LEU A 108 -2.37 12.77 2.43
C LEU A 108 -3.79 13.09 1.96
N TYR A 109 -4.80 12.40 2.50
CA TYR A 109 -6.19 12.61 2.13
C TYR A 109 -7.00 13.09 3.33
N ASP A 110 -7.92 14.04 3.11
CA ASP A 110 -8.83 14.50 4.17
C ASP A 110 -9.76 13.38 4.62
N VAL A 111 -10.21 12.57 3.66
CA VAL A 111 -11.00 11.37 3.91
C VAL A 111 -10.37 10.18 3.21
N PRO A 112 -10.51 8.97 3.76
CA PRO A 112 -9.96 7.78 3.12
C PRO A 112 -10.48 7.58 1.70
N LYS A 113 -9.64 7.04 0.84
CA LYS A 113 -9.97 6.72 -0.54
C LYS A 113 -10.05 5.21 -0.72
N ARG A 114 -10.63 4.78 -1.84
CA ARG A 114 -10.68 3.37 -2.20
C ARG A 114 -9.27 2.88 -2.59
N GLY A 115 -8.88 1.76 -2.01
CA GLY A 115 -7.64 1.05 -2.36
C GLY A 115 -7.91 -0.34 -2.90
N THR A 116 -6.85 -1.14 -2.93
CA THR A 116 -6.88 -2.52 -3.44
C THR A 116 -7.95 -3.36 -2.74
N SER A 117 -8.65 -4.19 -3.50
CA SER A 117 -9.69 -5.09 -3.00
C SER A 117 -10.80 -4.35 -2.26
N ASN A 118 -11.10 -3.15 -2.73
CA ASN A 118 -12.15 -2.28 -2.18
C ASN A 118 -11.93 -1.90 -0.71
N SER A 119 -10.68 -1.85 -0.28
CA SER A 119 -10.30 -1.35 1.04
C SER A 119 -10.47 0.17 1.14
N ARG A 120 -10.41 0.69 2.36
CA ARG A 120 -10.32 2.14 2.60
C ARG A 120 -8.89 2.45 3.02
N VAL A 121 -8.27 3.42 2.36
CA VAL A 121 -6.86 3.72 2.57
C VAL A 121 -6.59 5.20 2.78
N ASN A 122 -5.51 5.47 3.49
CA ASN A 122 -4.91 6.78 3.61
C ASN A 122 -3.40 6.61 3.80
N PHE A 123 -2.65 7.68 3.62
CA PHE A 123 -1.19 7.66 3.77
C PHE A 123 -0.75 8.68 4.79
N VAL A 124 0.24 8.31 5.60
CA VAL A 124 0.91 9.22 6.52
C VAL A 124 2.17 9.75 5.84
N HIS A 125 2.34 11.08 5.86
CA HIS A 125 3.52 11.70 5.25
C HIS A 125 4.80 11.14 5.85
N PRO A 126 5.82 10.79 5.03
CA PRO A 126 7.06 10.16 5.54
C PRO A 126 7.75 10.95 6.66
N LYS A 127 7.72 12.28 6.60
CA LYS A 127 8.32 13.11 7.64
C LYS A 127 7.67 12.95 9.02
N ASP A 128 6.44 12.46 9.05
CA ASP A 128 5.68 12.24 10.29
C ASP A 128 5.58 10.75 10.62
N ALA A 129 6.30 9.90 9.89
CA ALA A 129 6.26 8.44 10.03
C ALA A 129 7.67 7.82 9.98
N GLY A 130 8.66 8.52 10.53
CA GLY A 130 10.01 7.99 10.63
C GLY A 130 10.76 7.85 9.32
N GLY A 131 10.37 8.60 8.29
CA GLY A 131 11.02 8.56 6.97
C GLY A 131 10.42 7.53 6.01
N VAL A 132 9.37 6.85 6.41
CA VAL A 132 8.71 5.80 5.61
C VAL A 132 7.34 6.27 5.17
N LEU A 133 7.00 6.10 3.90
CA LEU A 133 5.62 6.32 3.47
C LEU A 133 4.77 5.18 4.04
N VAL A 134 3.89 5.51 4.97
CA VAL A 134 3.03 4.54 5.63
C VAL A 134 1.62 4.61 5.06
N GLU A 135 1.11 3.47 4.63
CA GLU A 135 -0.29 3.33 4.24
C GLU A 135 -1.08 2.73 5.39
N LEU A 136 -2.29 3.25 5.61
CA LEU A 136 -3.25 2.67 6.54
C LEU A 136 -4.31 1.97 5.69
N VAL A 137 -4.59 0.71 5.99
CA VAL A 137 -5.54 -0.10 5.22
C VAL A 137 -6.60 -0.68 6.14
N GLU A 138 -7.85 -0.28 5.92
CA GLU A 138 -8.99 -0.93 6.53
C GLU A 138 -9.62 -1.84 5.48
N PRO A 139 -9.51 -3.18 5.63
CA PRO A 139 -10.05 -4.10 4.64
C PRO A 139 -11.56 -3.93 4.46
N ALA A 140 -12.05 -4.24 3.27
CA ALA A 140 -13.49 -4.27 3.02
C ALA A 140 -14.14 -5.28 3.97
N THR A 141 -15.30 -4.89 4.51
CA THR A 141 -16.07 -5.82 5.34
C THR A 141 -16.66 -6.93 4.47
N ALA A 142 -16.62 -8.15 4.97
CA ALA A 142 -17.29 -9.27 4.32
C ALA A 142 -18.81 -9.09 4.50
N ASP A 143 -19.53 -9.18 3.41
CA ASP A 143 -20.99 -9.15 3.44
C ASP A 143 -21.57 -10.56 3.70
#